data_b792462764afee1a9e18245befaca99f
#
_entry.id   b792462764afee1a9e18245befaca99f
#
_cell.length_a   1.000
_cell.length_b   1.000
_cell.length_c   1.000
_cell.angle_alpha   90.00
_cell.angle_beta   90.00
_cell.angle_gamma   90.00
#
_symmetry.space_group_name_H-M   'P 1'
#
loop_
_entity.id
_entity.type
_entity.pdbx_description
1 polymer ?
#
loop_
_entity_poly.entity_id
_entity_poly.type
_entity_poly.pdbx_seq_one_letter_code
_entity_poly.pdbx_strand_id
1 'polypeptide(L)'
;MKKPLPLILDTDIGSDIDDSWALAMILKSPELDLRLVTTTAYNIPYQTKVAAKLLEAAGRTDVKLAPGRGGEPALDSVAEWVGDYDLTSYPNLLDNAADAIIDTVMNSDEKITILCIGCFKNLADAYEKCPEISKNSRLAVIGGNIYNGACNGWHPALSGEWNIRCDLDAWRRGIEKTDWEVELLPLDVSGGVLLDTPYFEKVRKAGENDPLIRELVASNDVWFRTENWNYYGPTSPLFDTVGVYACITHENLNFQMLPIYANDESVSLIDPERGKMMNVALTWDDKERFYKFLTARLCGEI
;
A
#
# COMPACT_ATOMS: atom_id res chain seq x y z
N MET A 1 -9.65 -14.40 20.73
CA MET A 1 -9.34 -13.50 19.60
C MET A 1 -8.68 -14.33 18.52
N LYS A 2 -8.95 -14.06 17.23
CA LYS A 2 -8.18 -14.68 16.13
C LYS A 2 -6.71 -14.23 16.25
N LYS A 3 -5.78 -15.08 15.83
CA LYS A 3 -4.36 -14.69 15.74
C LYS A 3 -4.22 -13.58 14.71
N PRO A 4 -3.40 -12.52 14.99
CA PRO A 4 -3.16 -11.46 14.00
C PRO A 4 -2.58 -12.02 12.70
N LEU A 5 -2.97 -11.45 11.57
CA LEU A 5 -2.50 -11.83 10.25
C LEU A 5 -1.05 -11.37 10.07
N PRO A 6 -0.09 -12.27 9.82
CA PRO A 6 1.29 -11.87 9.55
C PRO A 6 1.37 -11.14 8.20
N LEU A 7 1.95 -9.93 8.23
CA LEU A 7 1.91 -8.97 7.13
C LEU A 7 3.32 -8.47 6.78
N ILE A 8 3.59 -8.38 5.48
CA ILE A 8 4.65 -7.56 4.89
C ILE A 8 3.96 -6.42 4.13
N LEU A 9 4.46 -5.21 4.27
CA LEU A 9 4.04 -4.05 3.47
C LEU A 9 5.15 -3.71 2.47
N ASP A 10 4.82 -3.74 1.16
CA ASP A 10 5.68 -3.25 0.09
C ASP A 10 5.09 -1.98 -0.48
N THR A 11 5.80 -0.82 -0.38
CA THR A 11 5.24 0.52 -0.51
C THR A 11 6.18 1.46 -1.28
N ASP A 12 5.63 2.41 -2.04
CA ASP A 12 6.36 3.52 -2.64
C ASP A 12 6.14 4.85 -1.89
N ILE A 13 5.96 4.75 -0.58
CA ILE A 13 5.69 5.81 0.39
C ILE A 13 6.52 7.08 0.17
N GLY A 14 5.86 8.24 0.28
CA GLY A 14 6.51 9.55 0.25
C GLY A 14 6.36 10.29 -1.09
N SER A 15 5.79 9.66 -2.12
CA SER A 15 5.38 10.33 -3.37
C SER A 15 3.97 10.89 -3.23
N ASP A 16 2.95 10.04 -3.11
CA ASP A 16 1.63 10.45 -2.66
C ASP A 16 1.51 10.26 -1.14
N ILE A 17 0.40 10.65 -0.53
CA ILE A 17 0.24 10.61 0.92
C ILE A 17 -0.47 9.35 1.40
N ASP A 18 -1.18 8.66 0.54
CA ASP A 18 -2.04 7.52 0.88
C ASP A 18 -1.29 6.31 1.43
N ASP A 19 -0.06 6.04 0.99
CA ASP A 19 0.85 5.08 1.62
C ASP A 19 1.07 5.35 3.10
N SER A 20 1.27 6.63 3.47
CA SER A 20 1.45 7.03 4.87
C SER A 20 0.19 6.76 5.69
N TRP A 21 -1.00 6.99 5.12
CA TRP A 21 -2.28 6.64 5.72
C TRP A 21 -2.46 5.12 5.84
N ALA A 22 -2.04 4.36 4.84
CA ALA A 22 -2.07 2.90 4.87
C ALA A 22 -1.16 2.34 5.97
N LEU A 23 0.09 2.81 6.05
CA LEU A 23 1.02 2.39 7.11
C LEU A 23 0.47 2.74 8.50
N ALA A 24 -0.07 3.95 8.70
CA ALA A 24 -0.69 4.34 9.96
C ALA A 24 -1.90 3.45 10.31
N MET A 25 -2.75 3.13 9.33
CA MET A 25 -3.88 2.22 9.53
C MET A 25 -3.43 0.81 9.93
N ILE A 26 -2.36 0.27 9.31
CA ILE A 26 -1.76 -1.01 9.71
C ILE A 26 -1.30 -0.96 11.17
N LEU A 27 -0.55 0.08 11.55
CA LEU A 27 0.03 0.24 12.88
C LEU A 27 -1.03 0.43 13.98
N LYS A 28 -2.24 0.85 13.61
CA LYS A 28 -3.41 0.97 14.49
C LYS A 28 -4.31 -0.26 14.50
N SER A 29 -4.00 -1.30 13.70
CA SER A 29 -4.86 -2.47 13.50
C SER A 29 -4.31 -3.70 14.22
N PRO A 30 -4.89 -4.08 15.39
CA PRO A 30 -4.42 -5.23 16.16
C PRO A 30 -4.67 -6.58 15.47
N GLU A 31 -5.45 -6.60 14.40
CA GLU A 31 -5.68 -7.77 13.56
C GLU A 31 -4.50 -8.09 12.64
N LEU A 32 -3.53 -7.16 12.51
CA LEU A 32 -2.38 -7.27 11.63
C LEU A 32 -1.09 -7.37 12.43
N ASP A 33 -0.23 -8.31 12.09
CA ASP A 33 1.11 -8.50 12.63
C ASP A 33 2.14 -8.05 11.58
N LEU A 34 2.41 -6.74 11.53
CA LEU A 34 3.39 -6.16 10.61
C LEU A 34 4.80 -6.58 10.99
N ARG A 35 5.45 -7.37 10.13
CA ARG A 35 6.79 -7.93 10.36
C ARG A 35 7.89 -7.24 9.57
N LEU A 36 7.55 -6.69 8.39
CA LEU A 36 8.50 -6.08 7.47
C LEU A 36 7.81 -4.97 6.69
N VAL A 37 8.50 -3.85 6.50
CA VAL A 37 8.19 -2.83 5.50
C VAL A 37 9.32 -2.80 4.48
N THR A 38 8.96 -2.80 3.19
CA THR A 38 9.92 -2.64 2.08
C THR A 38 9.55 -1.43 1.24
N THR A 39 10.55 -0.67 0.79
CA THR A 39 10.33 0.51 -0.06
C THR A 39 10.72 0.24 -1.50
N THR A 40 10.03 0.85 -2.47
CA THR A 40 10.21 0.59 -3.90
C THR A 40 10.00 1.85 -4.76
N ALA A 41 10.36 1.80 -6.01
CA ALA A 41 10.10 2.72 -7.11
C ALA A 41 11.01 3.95 -7.21
N TYR A 42 11.01 4.87 -6.27
CA TYR A 42 11.52 6.24 -6.45
C TYR A 42 12.85 6.49 -5.75
N ASN A 43 12.89 7.51 -4.90
CA ASN A 43 14.03 7.87 -4.08
C ASN A 43 14.09 7.00 -2.82
N ILE A 44 14.67 5.81 -2.94
CA ILE A 44 14.68 4.80 -1.87
C ILE A 44 15.23 5.32 -0.53
N PRO A 45 16.35 6.03 -0.46
CA PRO A 45 16.84 6.58 0.82
C PRO A 45 15.82 7.50 1.50
N TYR A 46 15.11 8.31 0.73
CA TYR A 46 14.09 9.21 1.24
C TYR A 46 12.84 8.42 1.68
N GLN A 47 12.33 7.53 0.84
CA GLN A 47 11.15 6.70 1.15
C GLN A 47 11.38 5.86 2.41
N THR A 48 12.58 5.30 2.57
CA THR A 48 12.94 4.52 3.76
C THR A 48 12.94 5.39 5.02
N LYS A 49 13.36 6.67 4.92
CA LYS A 49 13.25 7.64 6.04
C LYS A 49 11.80 7.96 6.39
N VAL A 50 10.92 8.11 5.39
CA VAL A 50 9.49 8.35 5.62
C VAL A 50 8.88 7.19 6.42
N ALA A 51 9.11 5.95 5.99
CA ALA A 51 8.63 4.76 6.68
C ALA A 51 9.19 4.64 8.11
N ALA A 52 10.52 4.80 8.26
CA ALA A 52 11.20 4.74 9.55
C ALA A 52 10.61 5.74 10.57
N LYS A 53 10.41 6.99 10.16
CA LYS A 53 9.89 8.05 11.01
C LYS A 53 8.47 7.76 11.50
N LEU A 54 7.60 7.19 10.65
CA LEU A 54 6.25 6.77 11.06
C LEU A 54 6.29 5.55 12.00
N LEU A 55 7.16 4.57 11.73
CA LEU A 55 7.35 3.41 12.61
C LEU A 55 7.86 3.83 13.99
N GLU A 56 8.82 4.75 14.07
CA GLU A 56 9.29 5.32 15.35
C GLU A 56 8.19 6.08 16.09
N ALA A 57 7.41 6.91 15.39
CA ALA A 57 6.29 7.63 16.00
C ALA A 57 5.24 6.69 16.60
N ALA A 58 5.08 5.50 16.01
CA ALA A 58 4.21 4.45 16.53
C ALA A 58 4.84 3.61 17.64
N GLY A 59 6.12 3.82 17.98
CA GLY A 59 6.88 2.97 18.90
C GLY A 59 7.12 1.56 18.39
N ARG A 60 7.08 1.35 17.04
CA ARG A 60 7.21 0.05 16.36
C ARG A 60 8.55 -0.14 15.65
N THR A 61 9.62 0.22 16.34
CA THR A 61 10.99 -0.01 15.85
C THR A 61 11.42 -1.49 15.86
N ASP A 62 10.57 -2.37 16.38
CA ASP A 62 10.67 -3.83 16.25
C ASP A 62 10.43 -4.34 14.82
N VAL A 63 9.67 -3.59 14.01
CA VAL A 63 9.38 -3.91 12.62
C VAL A 63 10.67 -3.79 11.79
N LYS A 64 10.96 -4.80 10.96
CA LYS A 64 12.07 -4.75 10.01
C LYS A 64 11.76 -3.75 8.89
N LEU A 65 12.77 -3.03 8.42
CA LEU A 65 12.66 -2.09 7.31
C LEU A 65 13.76 -2.37 6.29
N ALA A 66 13.39 -2.53 5.02
CA ALA A 66 14.35 -2.86 3.98
C ALA A 66 14.20 -1.98 2.74
N PRO A 67 15.27 -1.31 2.28
CA PRO A 67 15.29 -0.57 1.03
C PRO A 67 15.24 -1.53 -0.17
N GLY A 68 14.44 -1.20 -1.17
CA GLY A 68 14.34 -1.94 -2.41
C GLY A 68 15.05 -1.26 -3.58
N ARG A 69 14.50 -1.45 -4.79
CA ARG A 69 14.99 -0.83 -6.01
C ARG A 69 14.21 0.43 -6.37
N GLY A 70 14.94 1.54 -6.53
CA GLY A 70 14.44 2.79 -7.05
C GLY A 70 14.77 3.02 -8.52
N GLY A 71 14.76 4.29 -8.94
CA GLY A 71 15.21 4.73 -10.24
C GLY A 71 14.20 5.51 -11.06
N GLU A 72 12.93 5.51 -10.65
CA GLU A 72 11.92 6.37 -11.26
C GLU A 72 12.10 7.84 -10.80
N PRO A 73 11.72 8.83 -11.64
CA PRO A 73 11.71 10.22 -11.22
C PRO A 73 10.85 10.39 -9.97
N ALA A 74 11.42 11.00 -8.93
CA ALA A 74 10.78 11.10 -7.63
C ALA A 74 10.11 12.46 -7.43
N LEU A 75 8.96 12.41 -6.75
CA LEU A 75 8.42 13.54 -6.03
C LEU A 75 8.66 13.28 -4.53
N ASP A 76 9.61 14.00 -3.94
CA ASP A 76 9.88 13.90 -2.50
C ASP A 76 8.89 14.82 -1.76
N SER A 77 7.60 14.48 -1.84
CA SER A 77 6.46 15.35 -1.52
C SER A 77 6.38 15.77 -0.06
N VAL A 78 6.97 14.97 0.84
CA VAL A 78 7.01 15.26 2.28
C VAL A 78 8.43 15.50 2.80
N ALA A 79 9.36 15.93 1.91
CA ALA A 79 10.76 16.16 2.28
C ALA A 79 10.94 17.16 3.42
N GLU A 80 10.13 18.24 3.47
CA GLU A 80 10.15 19.21 4.59
C GLU A 80 9.82 18.53 5.92
N TRP A 81 8.87 17.60 5.94
CA TRP A 81 8.51 16.84 7.14
C TRP A 81 9.58 15.82 7.53
N VAL A 82 10.22 15.15 6.55
CA VAL A 82 11.33 14.22 6.80
C VAL A 82 12.50 14.96 7.43
N GLY A 83 12.85 16.13 6.92
CA GLY A 83 13.95 16.95 7.41
C GLY A 83 15.29 16.21 7.34
N ASP A 84 16.07 16.35 8.39
CA ASP A 84 17.40 15.75 8.57
C ASP A 84 17.36 14.38 9.29
N TYR A 85 16.24 13.65 9.20
CA TYR A 85 16.08 12.34 9.84
C TYR A 85 17.26 11.40 9.52
N ASP A 86 17.91 10.90 10.58
CA ASP A 86 19.04 9.98 10.48
C ASP A 86 18.58 8.52 10.45
N LEU A 87 18.50 7.96 9.24
CA LEU A 87 18.08 6.56 9.04
C LEU A 87 19.02 5.55 9.74
N THR A 88 20.28 5.91 9.99
CA THR A 88 21.23 5.00 10.66
C THR A 88 20.87 4.72 12.11
N SER A 89 19.97 5.53 12.69
CA SER A 89 19.44 5.31 14.04
C SER A 89 18.36 4.23 14.10
N TYR A 90 17.78 3.83 12.94
CA TYR A 90 16.72 2.82 12.92
C TYR A 90 17.29 1.41 13.20
N PRO A 91 16.86 0.73 14.30
CA PRO A 91 17.59 -0.44 14.80
C PRO A 91 17.44 -1.70 13.96
N ASN A 92 16.36 -1.82 13.18
CA ASN A 92 16.03 -3.01 12.38
C ASN A 92 16.04 -2.71 10.87
N LEU A 93 16.99 -1.85 10.44
CA LEU A 93 17.25 -1.58 9.03
C LEU A 93 18.01 -2.76 8.40
N LEU A 94 17.51 -3.27 7.29
CA LEU A 94 18.11 -4.33 6.48
C LEU A 94 18.66 -3.75 5.16
N ASP A 95 19.45 -4.54 4.44
CA ASP A 95 20.17 -4.06 3.27
C ASP A 95 19.38 -4.15 1.96
N ASN A 96 18.44 -5.12 1.84
CA ASN A 96 17.78 -5.42 0.57
C ASN A 96 16.36 -5.96 0.76
N ALA A 97 15.39 -5.35 0.07
CA ALA A 97 13.97 -5.71 0.20
C ALA A 97 13.66 -7.12 -0.28
N ALA A 98 14.18 -7.54 -1.44
CA ALA A 98 13.87 -8.87 -1.99
C ALA A 98 14.38 -10.00 -1.06
N ASP A 99 15.58 -9.86 -0.54
CA ASP A 99 16.15 -10.83 0.40
C ASP A 99 15.38 -10.81 1.73
N ALA A 100 15.00 -9.64 2.22
CA ALA A 100 14.20 -9.49 3.43
C ALA A 100 12.80 -10.12 3.29
N ILE A 101 12.14 -9.98 2.12
CA ILE A 101 10.87 -10.66 1.82
C ILE A 101 11.06 -12.17 1.86
N ILE A 102 12.07 -12.70 1.15
CA ILE A 102 12.37 -14.14 1.12
C ILE A 102 12.61 -14.66 2.53
N ASP A 103 13.49 -14.02 3.29
CA ASP A 103 13.84 -14.46 4.65
C ASP A 103 12.62 -14.42 5.58
N THR A 104 11.79 -13.38 5.48
CA THR A 104 10.60 -13.23 6.33
C THR A 104 9.56 -14.31 6.00
N VAL A 105 9.35 -14.62 4.72
CA VAL A 105 8.39 -15.64 4.28
C VAL A 105 8.89 -17.04 4.58
N MET A 106 10.15 -17.35 4.25
CA MET A 106 10.68 -18.71 4.33
C MET A 106 10.98 -19.16 5.77
N ASN A 107 11.17 -18.23 6.69
CA ASN A 107 11.36 -18.51 8.11
C ASN A 107 10.06 -18.38 8.95
N SER A 108 8.92 -18.22 8.30
CA SER A 108 7.62 -18.13 8.98
C SER A 108 6.93 -19.50 9.03
N ASP A 109 6.42 -19.87 10.22
CA ASP A 109 5.54 -21.04 10.39
C ASP A 109 4.11 -20.80 9.87
N GLU A 110 3.79 -19.58 9.44
CA GLU A 110 2.47 -19.16 8.98
C GLU A 110 2.54 -18.59 7.57
N LYS A 111 1.47 -18.78 6.79
CA LYS A 111 1.35 -18.16 5.47
C LYS A 111 1.26 -16.64 5.62
N ILE A 112 2.24 -15.93 5.05
CA ILE A 112 2.33 -14.47 5.13
C ILE A 112 1.47 -13.83 4.04
N THR A 113 0.79 -12.73 4.38
CA THR A 113 0.21 -11.84 3.38
C THR A 113 1.23 -10.75 3.06
N ILE A 114 1.53 -10.56 1.78
CA ILE A 114 2.32 -9.42 1.29
C ILE A 114 1.32 -8.43 0.70
N LEU A 115 1.14 -7.30 1.37
CA LEU A 115 0.37 -6.18 0.87
C LEU A 115 1.31 -5.30 0.04
N CYS A 116 1.11 -5.30 -1.28
CA CYS A 116 1.86 -4.48 -2.20
C CYS A 116 0.99 -3.30 -2.64
N ILE A 117 1.43 -2.10 -2.27
CA ILE A 117 0.76 -0.83 -2.58
C ILE A 117 1.60 0.09 -3.47
N GLY A 118 2.84 -0.31 -3.78
CA GLY A 118 3.73 0.37 -4.73
C GLY A 118 4.00 -0.47 -5.99
N CYS A 119 5.04 -0.09 -6.73
CA CYS A 119 5.49 -0.82 -7.92
C CYS A 119 6.04 -2.20 -7.55
N PHE A 120 5.93 -3.16 -8.42
CA PHE A 120 6.11 -4.60 -8.16
C PHE A 120 7.57 -5.09 -8.21
N LYS A 121 8.55 -4.19 -8.22
CA LYS A 121 9.99 -4.51 -8.40
C LYS A 121 10.53 -5.48 -7.35
N ASN A 122 10.21 -5.24 -6.08
CA ASN A 122 10.68 -6.09 -4.98
C ASN A 122 10.07 -7.50 -5.04
N LEU A 123 8.80 -7.61 -5.42
CA LEU A 123 8.12 -8.89 -5.60
C LEU A 123 8.70 -9.68 -6.78
N ALA A 124 8.95 -9.01 -7.91
CA ALA A 124 9.58 -9.64 -9.07
C ALA A 124 10.96 -10.19 -8.74
N ASP A 125 11.80 -9.39 -8.08
CA ASP A 125 13.15 -9.78 -7.68
C ASP A 125 13.13 -10.92 -6.65
N ALA A 126 12.21 -10.88 -5.67
CA ALA A 126 12.07 -11.92 -4.67
C ALA A 126 11.60 -13.24 -5.29
N TYR A 127 10.58 -13.19 -6.16
CA TYR A 127 10.08 -14.38 -6.84
C TYR A 127 11.12 -15.01 -7.77
N GLU A 128 11.87 -14.22 -8.53
CA GLU A 128 12.95 -14.73 -9.39
C GLU A 128 14.07 -15.42 -8.61
N LYS A 129 14.41 -14.87 -7.42
CA LYS A 129 15.44 -15.48 -6.54
C LYS A 129 14.94 -16.76 -5.85
N CYS A 130 13.66 -16.80 -5.46
CA CYS A 130 13.09 -17.89 -4.68
C CYS A 130 11.60 -18.07 -5.01
N PRO A 131 11.25 -18.77 -6.11
CA PRO A 131 9.83 -18.97 -6.48
C PRO A 131 9.00 -19.69 -5.42
N GLU A 132 9.64 -20.45 -4.54
CA GLU A 132 9.01 -21.18 -3.44
C GLU A 132 8.29 -20.27 -2.43
N ILE A 133 8.64 -18.99 -2.37
CA ILE A 133 7.95 -18.02 -1.47
C ILE A 133 6.44 -17.97 -1.73
N SER A 134 6.00 -18.22 -2.98
CA SER A 134 4.57 -18.24 -3.33
C SER A 134 3.75 -19.29 -2.59
N LYS A 135 4.38 -20.38 -2.14
CA LYS A 135 3.72 -21.44 -1.37
C LYS A 135 3.44 -21.03 0.07
N ASN A 136 4.29 -20.16 0.62
CA ASN A 136 4.25 -19.72 2.01
C ASN A 136 3.71 -18.29 2.16
N SER A 137 3.31 -17.66 1.06
CA SER A 137 2.71 -16.32 1.07
C SER A 137 1.55 -16.20 0.07
N ARG A 138 0.82 -15.11 0.19
CA ARG A 138 -0.21 -14.65 -0.76
C ARG A 138 -0.07 -13.16 -0.94
N LEU A 139 -0.61 -12.63 -2.02
CA LEU A 139 -0.55 -11.20 -2.33
C LEU A 139 -1.92 -10.54 -2.15
N ALA A 140 -1.91 -9.36 -1.52
CA ALA A 140 -2.95 -8.36 -1.65
C ALA A 140 -2.33 -7.16 -2.38
N VAL A 141 -2.94 -6.70 -3.46
CA VAL A 141 -2.29 -5.80 -4.42
C VAL A 141 -3.19 -4.62 -4.74
N ILE A 142 -2.70 -3.41 -4.52
CA ILE A 142 -3.30 -2.21 -5.11
C ILE A 142 -2.76 -2.05 -6.53
N GLY A 143 -3.65 -2.12 -7.50
CA GLY A 143 -3.26 -2.00 -8.92
C GLY A 143 -4.40 -2.31 -9.88
N GLY A 144 -4.26 -1.83 -11.09
CA GLY A 144 -5.23 -2.07 -12.15
C GLY A 144 -6.46 -1.15 -12.15
N ASN A 145 -7.18 -1.21 -13.27
CA ASN A 145 -8.38 -0.43 -13.53
C ASN A 145 -9.25 -1.25 -14.49
N ILE A 146 -10.30 -1.89 -13.99
CA ILE A 146 -11.03 -2.95 -14.71
C ILE A 146 -12.24 -2.39 -15.47
N TYR A 147 -13.19 -1.78 -14.77
CA TYR A 147 -14.46 -1.32 -15.37
C TYR A 147 -14.66 0.18 -15.24
N ASN A 148 -14.26 0.75 -14.12
CA ASN A 148 -14.58 2.12 -13.78
C ASN A 148 -13.30 2.96 -13.80
N GLY A 149 -13.42 4.20 -14.24
CA GLY A 149 -12.42 5.20 -13.94
C GLY A 149 -12.43 5.54 -12.46
N ALA A 150 -11.41 6.22 -12.01
CA ALA A 150 -11.28 6.69 -10.65
C ALA A 150 -11.22 8.21 -10.57
N CYS A 151 -11.35 8.76 -9.36
CA CYS A 151 -11.15 10.18 -9.07
C CYS A 151 -11.99 11.10 -9.97
N ASN A 152 -13.30 10.82 -10.08
CA ASN A 152 -14.25 11.61 -10.87
C ASN A 152 -13.83 11.81 -12.35
N GLY A 153 -13.24 10.77 -12.96
CA GLY A 153 -12.82 10.78 -14.35
C GLY A 153 -11.36 11.15 -14.59
N TRP A 154 -10.61 11.40 -13.55
CA TRP A 154 -9.15 11.62 -13.65
C TRP A 154 -8.43 10.40 -14.19
N HIS A 155 -8.84 9.21 -13.75
CA HIS A 155 -8.46 7.95 -14.34
C HIS A 155 -9.67 7.40 -15.10
N PRO A 156 -9.76 7.62 -16.41
CA PRO A 156 -10.86 7.07 -17.20
C PRO A 156 -10.80 5.53 -17.18
N ALA A 157 -11.95 4.92 -17.38
CA ALA A 157 -12.02 3.48 -17.60
C ALA A 157 -11.05 3.04 -18.71
N LEU A 158 -10.46 1.85 -18.55
CA LEU A 158 -9.49 1.32 -19.50
C LEU A 158 -8.24 2.19 -19.69
N SER A 159 -7.84 2.95 -18.69
CA SER A 159 -6.52 3.60 -18.64
C SER A 159 -5.54 2.76 -17.82
N GLY A 160 -4.24 2.88 -18.11
CA GLY A 160 -3.21 2.24 -17.31
C GLY A 160 -3.19 2.81 -15.88
N GLU A 161 -3.21 1.93 -14.90
CA GLU A 161 -3.07 2.29 -13.50
C GLU A 161 -1.58 2.55 -13.15
N TRP A 162 -1.33 3.39 -12.14
CA TRP A 162 0.01 3.94 -11.88
C TRP A 162 1.04 2.87 -11.50
N ASN A 163 0.74 1.98 -10.56
CA ASN A 163 1.68 0.95 -10.09
C ASN A 163 2.09 0.00 -11.22
N ILE A 164 1.14 -0.37 -12.09
CA ILE A 164 1.43 -1.18 -13.30
C ILE A 164 2.25 -0.37 -14.30
N ARG A 165 1.94 0.91 -14.51
CA ARG A 165 2.65 1.78 -15.45
C ARG A 165 4.08 2.07 -15.03
N CYS A 166 4.34 2.17 -13.73
CA CYS A 166 5.67 2.38 -13.18
C CYS A 166 6.66 1.31 -13.65
N ASP A 167 6.23 0.04 -13.66
CA ASP A 167 7.07 -1.05 -14.16
C ASP A 167 6.20 -2.23 -14.62
N LEU A 168 5.72 -2.17 -15.87
CA LEU A 168 4.93 -3.24 -16.49
C LEU A 168 5.68 -4.57 -16.53
N ASP A 169 7.01 -4.54 -16.71
CA ASP A 169 7.81 -5.76 -16.70
C ASP A 169 7.83 -6.40 -15.31
N ALA A 170 7.99 -5.60 -14.26
CA ALA A 170 7.91 -6.09 -12.88
C ALA A 170 6.51 -6.64 -12.55
N TRP A 171 5.43 -6.00 -13.01
CA TRP A 171 4.07 -6.55 -12.89
C TRP A 171 3.97 -7.94 -13.52
N ARG A 172 4.45 -8.08 -14.76
CA ARG A 172 4.41 -9.36 -15.49
C ARG A 172 5.23 -10.46 -14.82
N ARG A 173 6.44 -10.13 -14.31
CA ARG A 173 7.34 -11.09 -13.66
C ARG A 173 6.96 -11.37 -12.21
N GLY A 174 6.51 -10.36 -11.49
CA GLY A 174 6.19 -10.44 -10.06
C GLY A 174 4.75 -10.83 -9.75
N ILE A 175 3.84 -10.68 -10.70
CA ILE A 175 2.41 -10.95 -10.49
C ILE A 175 1.87 -11.95 -11.52
N GLU A 176 1.79 -11.57 -12.81
CA GLU A 176 1.07 -12.38 -13.82
C GLU A 176 1.67 -13.77 -14.03
N LYS A 177 3.01 -13.89 -14.06
CA LYS A 177 3.73 -15.13 -14.36
C LYS A 177 4.11 -15.94 -13.13
N THR A 178 3.52 -15.63 -12.00
CA THR A 178 3.83 -16.29 -10.72
C THR A 178 2.76 -17.28 -10.29
N ASP A 179 3.05 -18.12 -9.30
CA ASP A 179 2.10 -19.07 -8.71
C ASP A 179 1.37 -18.48 -7.48
N TRP A 180 1.60 -17.21 -7.15
CA TRP A 180 0.92 -16.58 -6.00
C TRP A 180 -0.60 -16.57 -6.17
N GLU A 181 -1.29 -16.82 -5.08
CA GLU A 181 -2.68 -16.40 -4.90
C GLU A 181 -2.70 -14.88 -4.82
N VAL A 182 -3.47 -14.21 -5.69
CA VAL A 182 -3.53 -12.75 -5.76
C VAL A 182 -4.95 -12.28 -5.47
N GLU A 183 -5.05 -11.37 -4.52
CA GLU A 183 -6.21 -10.53 -4.29
C GLU A 183 -5.91 -9.14 -4.85
N LEU A 184 -6.68 -8.72 -5.84
CA LEU A 184 -6.47 -7.46 -6.56
C LEU A 184 -7.52 -6.43 -6.15
N LEU A 185 -7.05 -5.24 -5.78
CA LEU A 185 -7.87 -4.10 -5.36
C LEU A 185 -7.65 -2.94 -6.34
N PRO A 186 -8.36 -2.96 -7.48
CA PRO A 186 -8.15 -1.98 -8.53
C PRO A 186 -8.77 -0.62 -8.19
N LEU A 187 -8.55 0.36 -9.08
CA LEU A 187 -9.15 1.69 -8.98
C LEU A 187 -10.68 1.65 -8.88
N ASP A 188 -11.31 0.56 -9.31
CA ASP A 188 -12.75 0.32 -9.18
C ASP A 188 -13.26 0.45 -7.74
N VAL A 189 -12.45 0.04 -6.76
CA VAL A 189 -12.77 0.17 -5.33
C VAL A 189 -11.89 1.20 -4.62
N SER A 190 -10.63 1.34 -5.01
CA SER A 190 -9.68 2.22 -4.34
C SER A 190 -9.78 3.68 -4.83
N GLY A 191 -10.01 3.87 -6.12
CA GLY A 191 -9.94 5.19 -6.76
C GLY A 191 -11.02 6.20 -6.38
N GLY A 192 -12.02 5.80 -5.63
CA GLY A 192 -13.09 6.69 -5.15
C GLY A 192 -13.04 6.95 -3.64
N VAL A 193 -11.93 6.63 -2.97
CA VAL A 193 -11.78 6.83 -1.52
C VAL A 193 -11.29 8.24 -1.25
N LEU A 194 -12.21 9.18 -1.21
CA LEU A 194 -11.97 10.59 -0.93
C LEU A 194 -12.44 10.90 0.49
N LEU A 195 -11.49 11.15 1.40
CA LEU A 195 -11.82 11.50 2.77
C LEU A 195 -12.27 12.95 2.84
N ASP A 196 -13.51 13.19 3.30
CA ASP A 196 -14.00 14.54 3.45
C ASP A 196 -13.49 15.23 4.73
N THR A 197 -13.64 16.55 4.78
CA THR A 197 -13.13 17.40 5.86
C THR A 197 -13.60 16.97 7.25
N PRO A 198 -14.86 16.59 7.52
CA PRO A 198 -15.29 16.15 8.85
C PRO A 198 -14.54 14.93 9.38
N TYR A 199 -14.27 13.94 8.52
CA TYR A 199 -13.50 12.76 8.90
C TYR A 199 -12.03 13.10 9.14
N PHE A 200 -11.43 13.90 8.25
CA PHE A 200 -10.06 14.35 8.39
C PHE A 200 -9.84 15.15 9.68
N GLU A 201 -10.72 16.09 10.02
CA GLU A 201 -10.61 16.89 11.24
C GLU A 201 -10.75 16.03 12.51
N LYS A 202 -11.52 14.94 12.46
CA LYS A 202 -11.58 13.98 13.55
C LYS A 202 -10.24 13.29 13.76
N VAL A 203 -9.58 12.85 12.67
CA VAL A 203 -8.23 12.26 12.70
C VAL A 203 -7.21 13.29 13.20
N ARG A 204 -7.25 14.52 12.68
CA ARG A 204 -6.39 15.62 13.13
C ARG A 204 -6.48 15.84 14.63
N LYS A 205 -7.67 15.84 15.19
CA LYS A 205 -7.89 15.99 16.64
C LYS A 205 -7.31 14.81 17.43
N ALA A 206 -7.40 13.60 16.92
CA ALA A 206 -6.80 12.43 17.55
C ALA A 206 -5.27 12.57 17.69
N GLY A 207 -4.61 13.22 16.73
CA GLY A 207 -3.17 13.53 16.76
C GLY A 207 -2.71 14.41 17.91
N GLU A 208 -3.61 15.10 18.63
CA GLU A 208 -3.25 15.85 19.84
C GLU A 208 -2.69 14.92 20.93
N ASN A 209 -3.16 13.66 20.96
CA ASN A 209 -2.80 12.68 22.00
C ASN A 209 -2.10 11.43 21.46
N ASP A 210 -1.99 11.27 20.15
CA ASP A 210 -1.39 10.11 19.49
C ASP A 210 -0.19 10.54 18.65
N PRO A 211 1.04 10.13 19.00
CA PRO A 211 2.25 10.53 18.28
C PRO A 211 2.25 10.10 16.81
N LEU A 212 1.79 8.88 16.49
CA LEU A 212 1.71 8.41 15.12
C LEU A 212 0.74 9.28 14.28
N ILE A 213 -0.45 9.52 14.83
CA ILE A 213 -1.46 10.31 14.10
C ILE A 213 -1.02 11.77 13.97
N ARG A 214 -0.30 12.31 14.95
CA ARG A 214 0.31 13.65 14.87
C ARG A 214 1.30 13.73 13.70
N GLU A 215 2.19 12.76 13.57
CA GLU A 215 3.17 12.73 12.47
C GLU A 215 2.51 12.48 11.12
N LEU A 216 1.50 11.62 11.06
CA LEU A 216 0.68 11.42 9.86
C LEU A 216 0.05 12.73 9.38
N VAL A 217 -0.61 13.47 10.27
CA VAL A 217 -1.25 14.75 9.95
C VAL A 217 -0.21 15.79 9.56
N ALA A 218 0.93 15.85 10.24
CA ALA A 218 2.02 16.77 9.90
C ALA A 218 2.59 16.50 8.52
N SER A 219 2.82 15.22 8.16
CA SER A 219 3.26 14.84 6.81
C SER A 219 2.21 15.17 5.75
N ASN A 220 0.93 14.92 6.05
CA ASN A 220 -0.18 15.27 5.16
C ASN A 220 -0.27 16.80 4.91
N ASP A 221 -0.07 17.61 5.94
CA ASP A 221 -0.08 19.06 5.80
C ASP A 221 1.08 19.57 4.92
N VAL A 222 2.25 18.92 4.98
CA VAL A 222 3.39 19.21 4.08
C VAL A 222 3.05 18.79 2.66
N TRP A 223 2.59 17.54 2.47
CA TRP A 223 2.17 17.03 1.17
C TRP A 223 1.15 17.94 0.50
N PHE A 224 0.10 18.36 1.22
CA PHE A 224 -0.96 19.23 0.72
C PHE A 224 -0.43 20.58 0.21
N ARG A 225 0.58 21.15 0.89
CA ARG A 225 1.21 22.41 0.46
C ARG A 225 2.15 22.23 -0.72
N THR A 226 2.88 21.11 -0.76
CA THR A 226 3.93 20.85 -1.76
C THR A 226 3.34 20.48 -3.10
N GLU A 227 2.37 19.59 -3.12
CA GLU A 227 1.81 19.08 -4.36
C GLU A 227 0.85 20.05 -5.03
N ASN A 228 0.27 20.98 -4.29
CA ASN A 228 -0.69 22.00 -4.78
C ASN A 228 -1.74 21.41 -5.75
N TRP A 229 -2.10 20.15 -5.52
CA TRP A 229 -3.07 19.47 -6.35
C TRP A 229 -4.46 19.90 -5.91
N ASN A 230 -5.27 20.34 -6.88
CA ASN A 230 -6.69 20.61 -6.65
C ASN A 230 -7.46 19.30 -6.40
N TYR A 231 -7.00 18.49 -5.45
CA TYR A 231 -7.75 17.35 -4.99
C TYR A 231 -9.01 17.82 -4.26
N TYR A 232 -10.04 17.02 -4.33
CA TYR A 232 -11.37 17.33 -3.84
C TYR A 232 -11.49 17.16 -2.32
N GLY A 233 -10.41 17.30 -1.56
CA GLY A 233 -10.42 17.09 -0.13
C GLY A 233 -9.07 17.38 0.55
N PRO A 234 -8.98 17.11 1.85
CA PRO A 234 -7.78 17.38 2.66
C PRO A 234 -6.63 16.38 2.43
N THR A 235 -6.89 15.28 1.71
CA THR A 235 -5.91 14.24 1.37
C THR A 235 -5.96 13.98 -0.13
N SER A 236 -5.01 13.21 -0.67
CA SER A 236 -5.23 12.49 -1.93
C SER A 236 -6.35 11.46 -1.77
N PRO A 237 -6.84 10.85 -2.86
CA PRO A 237 -7.59 9.62 -2.72
C PRO A 237 -6.77 8.60 -1.95
N LEU A 238 -7.35 8.00 -0.91
CA LEU A 238 -6.64 7.09 -0.01
C LEU A 238 -6.68 5.64 -0.56
N PHE A 239 -6.16 5.45 -1.78
CA PHE A 239 -6.19 4.18 -2.52
C PHE A 239 -5.73 3.00 -1.67
N ASP A 240 -4.59 3.14 -1.01
CA ASP A 240 -3.85 2.07 -0.35
C ASP A 240 -4.51 1.59 0.94
N THR A 241 -5.28 2.46 1.59
CA THR A 241 -6.05 2.10 2.79
C THR A 241 -7.09 1.01 2.51
N VAL A 242 -7.52 0.86 1.25
CA VAL A 242 -8.42 -0.22 0.81
C VAL A 242 -7.71 -1.58 0.89
N GLY A 243 -6.43 -1.64 0.53
CA GLY A 243 -5.61 -2.84 0.68
C GLY A 243 -5.48 -3.27 2.14
N VAL A 244 -5.27 -2.32 3.03
CA VAL A 244 -5.25 -2.59 4.48
C VAL A 244 -6.59 -3.12 4.98
N TYR A 245 -7.69 -2.48 4.55
CA TYR A 245 -9.04 -2.92 4.90
C TYR A 245 -9.32 -4.37 4.46
N ALA A 246 -8.96 -4.73 3.23
CA ALA A 246 -9.13 -6.07 2.71
C ALA A 246 -8.29 -7.12 3.48
N CYS A 247 -7.11 -6.76 3.96
CA CYS A 247 -6.32 -7.63 4.86
C CYS A 247 -7.00 -7.88 6.22
N ILE A 248 -7.84 -6.95 6.69
CA ILE A 248 -8.56 -7.08 7.97
C ILE A 248 -9.89 -7.83 7.77
N THR A 249 -10.66 -7.43 6.75
CA THR A 249 -11.99 -7.98 6.47
C THR A 249 -12.39 -7.82 5.02
N HIS A 250 -13.15 -8.78 4.51
CA HIS A 250 -13.81 -8.67 3.20
C HIS A 250 -15.25 -8.14 3.30
N GLU A 251 -15.74 -7.89 4.51
CA GLU A 251 -17.07 -7.31 4.67
C GLU A 251 -17.16 -6.00 3.87
N ASN A 252 -18.29 -5.79 3.20
CA ASN A 252 -18.53 -4.56 2.45
C ASN A 252 -17.76 -4.43 1.11
N LEU A 253 -16.93 -5.41 0.74
CA LEU A 253 -16.27 -5.51 -0.57
C LEU A 253 -16.80 -6.71 -1.35
N ASN A 254 -17.11 -6.50 -2.64
CA ASN A 254 -17.58 -7.57 -3.51
C ASN A 254 -16.45 -8.04 -4.42
N PHE A 255 -16.10 -9.32 -4.30
CA PHE A 255 -15.02 -9.95 -5.03
C PHE A 255 -15.53 -10.87 -6.12
N GLN A 256 -14.76 -10.96 -7.21
CA GLN A 256 -15.00 -11.91 -8.30
C GLN A 256 -13.66 -12.48 -8.80
N MET A 257 -13.64 -13.79 -9.10
CA MET A 257 -12.51 -14.42 -9.78
C MET A 257 -12.48 -14.01 -11.25
N LEU A 258 -11.44 -13.30 -11.68
CA LEU A 258 -11.28 -12.79 -13.04
C LEU A 258 -9.88 -13.09 -13.59
N PRO A 259 -9.76 -13.43 -14.89
CA PRO A 259 -8.48 -13.58 -15.57
C PRO A 259 -7.94 -12.21 -16.00
N ILE A 260 -7.01 -11.66 -15.21
CA ILE A 260 -6.45 -10.31 -15.44
C ILE A 260 -5.12 -10.39 -16.18
N TYR A 261 -5.01 -9.56 -17.22
CA TYR A 261 -3.84 -9.35 -18.05
C TYR A 261 -3.60 -7.86 -18.28
N ALA A 262 -2.37 -7.38 -18.13
CA ALA A 262 -2.01 -6.01 -18.50
C ALA A 262 -1.41 -5.99 -19.93
N ASN A 263 -2.00 -5.19 -20.82
CA ASN A 263 -1.48 -5.00 -22.16
C ASN A 263 -0.21 -4.11 -22.18
N ASP A 264 0.34 -3.83 -23.35
CA ASP A 264 1.58 -3.06 -23.49
C ASP A 264 1.42 -1.56 -23.12
N GLU A 265 0.20 -1.07 -23.05
CA GLU A 265 -0.16 0.25 -22.54
C GLU A 265 -0.47 0.25 -21.02
N SER A 266 -0.18 -0.85 -20.33
CA SER A 266 -0.46 -1.07 -18.90
C SER A 266 -1.95 -1.02 -18.54
N VAL A 267 -2.83 -1.26 -19.50
CA VAL A 267 -4.27 -1.34 -19.26
C VAL A 267 -4.64 -2.75 -18.82
N SER A 268 -5.32 -2.85 -17.69
CA SER A 268 -5.81 -4.14 -17.15
C SER A 268 -7.04 -4.61 -17.92
N LEU A 269 -6.94 -5.78 -18.49
CA LEU A 269 -7.99 -6.40 -19.31
C LEU A 269 -8.43 -7.73 -18.67
N ILE A 270 -9.71 -8.06 -18.84
CA ILE A 270 -10.21 -9.41 -18.56
C ILE A 270 -9.93 -10.25 -19.83
N ASP A 271 -8.98 -11.16 -19.74
CA ASP A 271 -8.54 -11.97 -20.87
C ASP A 271 -8.48 -13.45 -20.49
N PRO A 272 -9.46 -14.28 -20.91
CA PRO A 272 -9.50 -15.70 -20.57
C PRO A 272 -8.33 -16.53 -21.12
N GLU A 273 -7.62 -16.06 -22.15
CA GLU A 273 -6.54 -16.80 -22.80
C GLU A 273 -5.17 -16.48 -22.17
N ARG A 274 -4.95 -15.21 -21.78
CA ARG A 274 -3.65 -14.72 -21.31
C ARG A 274 -3.65 -14.38 -19.81
N GLY A 275 -4.83 -14.09 -19.26
CA GLY A 275 -4.97 -13.53 -17.91
C GLY A 275 -4.68 -14.54 -16.81
N LYS A 276 -4.02 -14.07 -15.76
CA LYS A 276 -3.92 -14.77 -14.48
C LYS A 276 -5.23 -14.66 -13.72
N MET A 277 -5.74 -15.79 -13.22
CA MET A 277 -6.91 -15.80 -12.34
C MET A 277 -6.57 -15.11 -11.00
N MET A 278 -7.28 -14.04 -10.70
CA MET A 278 -7.13 -13.25 -9.47
C MET A 278 -8.49 -13.05 -8.79
N ASN A 279 -8.50 -12.93 -7.48
CA ASN A 279 -9.69 -12.54 -6.71
C ASN A 279 -9.78 -11.00 -6.71
N VAL A 280 -10.67 -10.43 -7.51
CA VAL A 280 -10.72 -8.98 -7.79
C VAL A 280 -11.85 -8.31 -7.04
N ALA A 281 -11.56 -7.30 -6.24
CA ALA A 281 -12.57 -6.46 -5.60
C ALA A 281 -13.14 -5.45 -6.62
N LEU A 282 -14.44 -5.44 -6.82
CA LEU A 282 -15.06 -4.65 -7.88
C LEU A 282 -15.96 -3.51 -7.38
N THR A 283 -16.63 -3.71 -6.26
CA THR A 283 -17.60 -2.73 -5.74
C THR A 283 -17.66 -2.74 -4.22
N TRP A 284 -18.12 -1.65 -3.66
CA TRP A 284 -18.54 -1.52 -2.27
C TRP A 284 -20.04 -1.76 -2.12
N ASP A 285 -20.45 -2.41 -1.01
CA ASP A 285 -21.87 -2.39 -0.61
C ASP A 285 -22.27 -1.04 -0.05
N ASP A 286 -21.42 -0.49 0.83
CA ASP A 286 -21.58 0.82 1.45
C ASP A 286 -20.21 1.44 1.78
N LYS A 287 -19.74 2.35 0.92
CA LYS A 287 -18.44 3.02 1.10
C LYS A 287 -18.38 3.89 2.36
N GLU A 288 -19.51 4.39 2.83
CA GLU A 288 -19.59 5.18 4.07
C GLU A 288 -19.20 4.35 5.31
N ARG A 289 -19.46 3.04 5.31
CA ARG A 289 -18.97 2.14 6.37
C ARG A 289 -17.45 2.08 6.42
N PHE A 290 -16.81 2.09 5.26
CA PHE A 290 -15.34 2.12 5.19
C PHE A 290 -14.78 3.44 5.77
N TYR A 291 -15.32 4.61 5.43
CA TYR A 291 -14.87 5.88 5.99
C TYR A 291 -14.99 5.93 7.51
N LYS A 292 -16.10 5.43 8.05
CA LYS A 292 -16.31 5.32 9.49
C LYS A 292 -15.30 4.37 10.13
N PHE A 293 -15.04 3.23 9.50
CA PHE A 293 -14.05 2.26 9.97
C PHE A 293 -12.64 2.88 9.98
N LEU A 294 -12.18 3.43 8.86
CA LEU A 294 -10.86 4.06 8.74
C LEU A 294 -10.66 5.13 9.81
N THR A 295 -11.64 6.04 9.93
CA THR A 295 -11.57 7.14 10.90
C THR A 295 -11.56 6.63 12.33
N ALA A 296 -12.45 5.71 12.69
CA ALA A 296 -12.52 5.12 14.04
C ALA A 296 -11.23 4.39 14.39
N ARG A 297 -10.64 3.64 13.44
CA ARG A 297 -9.37 2.93 13.58
C ARG A 297 -8.21 3.89 13.87
N LEU A 298 -8.05 4.93 13.06
CA LEU A 298 -6.99 5.92 13.25
C LEU A 298 -7.18 6.72 14.54
N CYS A 299 -8.41 6.96 14.96
CA CYS A 299 -8.72 7.62 16.24
C CYS A 299 -8.59 6.69 17.47
N GLY A 300 -8.33 5.39 17.29
CA GLY A 300 -8.23 4.42 18.40
C GLY A 300 -9.57 4.14 19.09
N GLU A 301 -10.69 4.24 18.36
CA GLU A 301 -12.04 3.98 18.85
C GLU A 301 -12.44 2.50 18.69
N ILE A 302 -11.77 1.76 17.82
CA ILE A 302 -11.97 0.34 17.54
C ILE A 302 -10.63 -0.38 17.37
#